data_752bf006fde9e0a68227192c0e803e89
#
_entry.id   752bf006fde9e0a68227192c0e803e89
#
_cell.length_a   1.000
_cell.length_b   1.000
_cell.length_c   1.000
_cell.angle_alpha   90.00
_cell.angle_beta   90.00
_cell.angle_gamma   90.00
#
_symmetry.space_group_name_H-M   'P 1'
#
loop_
_entity.id
_entity.type
_entity.pdbx_description
1 polymer ?
#
loop_
_entity_poly.entity_id
_entity_poly.type
_entity_poly.pdbx_seq_one_letter_code
_entity_poly.pdbx_strand_id
1 'polypeptide(L)'
;MLKLSVGYQYNERFCFSKIVSDYAKNIEEVYFPWIDSASGRSMIGGYDGYFDYGLQNILLDELKRIKVMGIKLNLLFNANCYGEEAMSEVLRNKVYSVIDFLKDNEVKPDVVTTSSPAIAFVVKEQYPEIELKASVNMKISTVKGMQYVSHLFDSFCVAKECNRDVERLKTLKAWAEENNKKITMLANSGCMRDCSGQIFHDNMVAHEQDISKQKNIKFVPYMCWKYLEDKKNFVSVLQNTWIRPEDIDRYEGMVDTVKLATRAHQLPGMVIGA
;
A
#
# COMPACT_ATOMS: atom_id res chain seq x y z
N MET A 1 14.17 -5.46 -16.59
CA MET A 1 14.43 -5.29 -15.12
C MET A 1 13.18 -4.77 -14.47
N LEU A 2 12.71 -5.47 -13.46
CA LEU A 2 11.51 -5.10 -12.68
C LEU A 2 11.70 -3.77 -11.95
N LYS A 3 10.64 -2.96 -11.91
CA LYS A 3 10.61 -1.69 -11.18
C LYS A 3 10.02 -1.89 -9.79
N LEU A 4 10.44 -1.04 -8.86
CA LEU A 4 10.04 -1.11 -7.46
C LEU A 4 9.00 -0.05 -7.11
N SER A 5 8.04 -0.43 -6.29
CA SER A 5 7.12 0.45 -5.57
C SER A 5 7.52 0.46 -4.10
N VAL A 6 8.01 1.59 -3.60
CA VAL A 6 8.53 1.73 -2.24
C VAL A 6 7.69 2.69 -1.41
N GLY A 7 7.58 2.45 -0.11
CA GLY A 7 6.77 3.31 0.75
C GLY A 7 7.59 4.42 1.36
N TYR A 8 7.05 5.64 1.32
CA TYR A 8 7.60 6.78 2.03
C TYR A 8 7.82 6.46 3.51
N GLN A 9 8.93 6.93 4.05
CA GLN A 9 9.26 6.79 5.47
C GLN A 9 9.76 8.13 6.02
N TYR A 10 9.05 8.61 7.03
CA TYR A 10 9.52 9.74 7.79
C TYR A 10 10.66 9.33 8.72
N ASN A 11 11.71 10.14 8.77
CA ASN A 11 12.78 10.00 9.72
C ASN A 11 13.36 11.38 10.07
N GLU A 12 13.54 11.67 11.35
CA GLU A 12 14.04 12.95 11.82
C GLU A 12 15.52 13.20 11.48
N ARG A 13 16.29 12.15 11.22
CA ARG A 13 17.75 12.21 11.06
C ARG A 13 18.22 12.30 9.63
N PHE A 14 17.38 11.95 8.66
CA PHE A 14 17.76 12.00 7.24
C PHE A 14 16.52 12.03 6.32
N CYS A 15 16.74 12.57 5.11
CA CYS A 15 15.71 12.70 4.09
C CYS A 15 15.53 11.38 3.33
N PHE A 16 14.30 10.89 3.24
CA PHE A 16 13.95 9.69 2.47
C PHE A 16 14.24 9.87 0.97
N SER A 17 14.00 11.08 0.43
CA SER A 17 14.29 11.42 -0.97
C SER A 17 15.76 11.20 -1.34
N LYS A 18 16.70 11.29 -0.39
CA LYS A 18 18.11 10.99 -0.63
C LYS A 18 18.35 9.51 -0.93
N ILE A 19 17.70 8.62 -0.15
CA ILE A 19 17.73 7.17 -0.42
C ILE A 19 17.10 6.88 -1.79
N VAL A 20 15.93 7.49 -2.05
CA VAL A 20 15.23 7.33 -3.33
C VAL A 20 16.13 7.77 -4.50
N SER A 21 16.92 8.84 -4.35
CA SER A 21 17.83 9.32 -5.41
C SER A 21 18.92 8.29 -5.76
N ASP A 22 19.45 7.57 -4.76
CA ASP A 22 20.49 6.57 -4.98
C ASP A 22 19.97 5.36 -5.81
N TYR A 23 18.66 5.09 -5.74
CA TYR A 23 17.98 3.98 -6.42
C TYR A 23 16.95 4.42 -7.47
N ALA A 24 16.96 5.69 -7.88
CA ALA A 24 15.92 6.27 -8.74
C ALA A 24 15.68 5.47 -10.03
N LYS A 25 16.72 4.88 -10.61
CA LYS A 25 16.63 4.06 -11.83
C LYS A 25 15.79 2.78 -11.66
N ASN A 26 15.66 2.29 -10.42
CA ASN A 26 14.95 1.06 -10.10
C ASN A 26 13.54 1.31 -9.56
N ILE A 27 13.26 2.54 -9.08
CA ILE A 27 11.99 2.91 -8.46
C ILE A 27 11.05 3.49 -9.51
N GLU A 28 9.85 2.93 -9.63
CA GLU A 28 8.78 3.48 -10.46
C GLU A 28 7.91 4.47 -9.69
N GLU A 29 7.59 4.12 -8.44
CA GLU A 29 6.68 4.92 -7.61
C GLU A 29 7.09 4.91 -6.15
N VAL A 30 6.81 6.02 -5.47
CA VAL A 30 6.81 6.12 -4.01
C VAL A 30 5.36 6.23 -3.53
N TYR A 31 4.90 5.25 -2.72
CA TYR A 31 3.58 5.30 -2.13
C TYR A 31 3.62 5.88 -0.71
N PHE A 32 2.61 6.67 -0.38
CA PHE A 32 2.53 7.37 0.92
C PHE A 32 1.07 7.48 1.40
N PRO A 33 0.80 7.37 2.71
CA PRO A 33 -0.48 7.73 3.28
C PRO A 33 -0.53 9.26 3.47
N TRP A 34 -1.73 9.83 3.49
CA TRP A 34 -1.91 11.18 4.01
C TRP A 34 -1.92 11.17 5.54
N ILE A 35 -1.48 12.27 6.17
CA ILE A 35 -1.14 12.33 7.61
C ILE A 35 -2.30 11.92 8.51
N ASP A 36 -3.53 12.38 8.21
CA ASP A 36 -4.73 12.15 9.01
C ASP A 36 -5.74 11.18 8.37
N SER A 37 -5.33 10.50 7.30
CA SER A 37 -6.21 9.60 6.57
C SER A 37 -5.97 8.15 6.93
N ALA A 38 -7.05 7.42 7.17
CA ALA A 38 -7.01 5.98 7.37
C ALA A 38 -6.37 5.28 6.16
N SER A 39 -5.40 4.42 6.42
CA SER A 39 -4.71 3.63 5.39
C SER A 39 -4.45 2.21 5.90
N GLY A 40 -3.95 1.34 5.02
CA GLY A 40 -3.48 0.01 5.42
C GLY A 40 -2.15 0.00 6.17
N ARG A 41 -1.67 1.16 6.61
CA ARG A 41 -0.44 1.36 7.38
C ARG A 41 -0.74 2.23 8.59
N SER A 42 0.12 2.13 9.61
CA SER A 42 0.14 3.12 10.69
C SER A 42 0.36 4.51 10.12
N MET A 43 -0.25 5.50 10.73
CA MET A 43 -0.15 6.90 10.30
C MET A 43 1.29 7.41 10.38
N ILE A 44 1.56 8.46 9.59
CA ILE A 44 2.77 9.24 9.73
C ILE A 44 2.47 10.31 10.79
N GLY A 45 3.18 10.31 11.92
CA GLY A 45 2.98 11.23 13.03
C GLY A 45 2.34 10.60 14.27
N GLY A 46 2.19 11.40 15.32
CA GLY A 46 1.66 10.95 16.60
C GLY A 46 0.12 10.90 16.66
N TYR A 47 -0.39 10.18 17.68
CA TYR A 47 -1.83 10.01 17.94
C TYR A 47 -2.38 11.03 18.95
N ASP A 48 -1.74 12.18 19.11
CA ASP A 48 -2.10 13.16 20.15
C ASP A 48 -3.32 14.05 19.84
N GLY A 49 -3.97 13.80 18.70
CA GLY A 49 -5.21 14.49 18.31
C GLY A 49 -4.98 15.85 17.66
N TYR A 50 -3.75 16.27 17.45
CA TYR A 50 -3.40 17.49 16.75
C TYR A 50 -2.86 17.19 15.36
N PHE A 51 -3.18 18.08 14.40
CA PHE A 51 -2.60 17.99 13.06
C PHE A 51 -1.18 18.55 13.06
N ASP A 52 -0.20 17.73 12.65
CA ASP A 52 1.21 18.12 12.60
C ASP A 52 1.56 18.82 11.28
N TYR A 53 1.44 20.13 11.26
CA TYR A 53 1.83 20.97 10.11
C TYR A 53 3.33 20.90 9.79
N GLY A 54 4.17 20.70 10.80
CA GLY A 54 5.61 20.54 10.59
C GLY A 54 5.92 19.30 9.78
N LEU A 55 5.32 18.18 10.17
CA LEU A 55 5.43 16.92 9.46
C LEU A 55 4.83 16.98 8.05
N GLN A 56 3.70 17.70 7.88
CA GLN A 56 3.10 17.92 6.56
C GLN A 56 4.07 18.64 5.62
N ASN A 57 4.72 19.70 6.09
CA ASN A 57 5.66 20.46 5.28
C ASN A 57 6.88 19.60 4.89
N ILE A 58 7.41 18.81 5.84
CA ILE A 58 8.49 17.86 5.55
C ILE A 58 8.05 16.84 4.48
N LEU A 59 6.87 16.27 4.60
CA LEU A 59 6.33 15.34 3.62
C LEU A 59 6.23 16.00 2.24
N LEU A 60 5.66 17.20 2.14
CA LEU A 60 5.53 17.94 0.87
C LEU A 60 6.88 18.19 0.22
N ASP A 61 7.88 18.64 0.99
CA ASP A 61 9.23 18.90 0.48
C ASP A 61 9.91 17.63 -0.04
N GLU A 62 9.75 16.51 0.68
CA GLU A 62 10.24 15.19 0.24
C GLU A 62 9.55 14.74 -1.05
N LEU A 63 8.22 14.86 -1.14
CA LEU A 63 7.45 14.49 -2.32
C LEU A 63 7.82 15.33 -3.54
N LYS A 64 8.07 16.65 -3.37
CA LYS A 64 8.55 17.53 -4.44
C LYS A 64 9.89 17.04 -5.00
N ARG A 65 10.84 16.72 -4.10
CA ARG A 65 12.16 16.18 -4.50
C ARG A 65 12.01 14.86 -5.27
N ILE A 66 11.16 13.96 -4.79
CA ILE A 66 10.90 12.67 -5.44
C ILE A 66 10.28 12.88 -6.84
N LYS A 67 9.32 13.79 -6.95
CA LYS A 67 8.65 14.08 -8.23
C LYS A 67 9.61 14.65 -9.28
N VAL A 68 10.54 15.52 -8.87
CA VAL A 68 11.58 16.07 -9.76
C VAL A 68 12.49 14.98 -10.34
N MET A 69 12.64 13.84 -9.66
CA MET A 69 13.38 12.68 -10.17
C MET A 69 12.61 11.89 -11.23
N GLY A 70 11.37 12.27 -11.56
CA GLY A 70 10.50 11.55 -12.50
C GLY A 70 9.85 10.30 -11.91
N ILE A 71 9.86 10.15 -10.58
CA ILE A 71 9.26 9.03 -9.85
C ILE A 71 7.80 9.37 -9.55
N LYS A 72 6.89 8.44 -9.82
CA LYS A 72 5.46 8.61 -9.57
C LYS A 72 5.15 8.71 -8.08
N LEU A 73 4.19 9.56 -7.75
CA LEU A 73 3.63 9.69 -6.41
C LEU A 73 2.33 8.89 -6.32
N ASN A 74 2.27 7.92 -5.40
CA ASN A 74 1.12 7.03 -5.20
C ASN A 74 0.48 7.28 -3.83
N LEU A 75 -0.64 8.02 -3.82
CA LEU A 75 -1.39 8.32 -2.59
C LEU A 75 -2.22 7.12 -2.15
N LEU A 76 -2.15 6.79 -0.86
CA LEU A 76 -2.88 5.67 -0.29
C LEU A 76 -4.19 6.10 0.39
N PHE A 77 -5.31 5.63 -0.14
CA PHE A 77 -6.62 5.55 0.52
C PHE A 77 -7.02 4.07 0.63
N ASN A 78 -6.20 3.27 1.28
CA ASN A 78 -6.30 1.82 1.24
C ASN A 78 -6.62 1.17 2.61
N ALA A 79 -7.28 1.92 3.49
CA ALA A 79 -7.89 1.33 4.67
C ALA A 79 -8.94 0.27 4.28
N ASN A 80 -9.04 -0.80 5.05
CA ASN A 80 -10.02 -1.86 4.78
C ASN A 80 -11.43 -1.50 5.23
N CYS A 81 -11.57 -0.47 6.06
CA CYS A 81 -12.86 0.00 6.55
C CYS A 81 -12.85 1.52 6.72
N TYR A 82 -13.91 2.16 6.28
CA TYR A 82 -14.17 3.60 6.43
C TYR A 82 -15.38 3.85 7.35
N GLY A 83 -15.81 2.83 8.10
CA GLY A 83 -16.92 2.92 9.03
C GLY A 83 -18.21 3.41 8.36
N GLU A 84 -18.94 4.25 9.05
CA GLU A 84 -20.20 4.86 8.58
C GLU A 84 -19.99 5.83 7.40
N GLU A 85 -18.76 6.31 7.18
CA GLU A 85 -18.46 7.22 6.09
C GLU A 85 -18.28 6.52 4.73
N ALA A 86 -18.23 5.18 4.68
CA ALA A 86 -17.81 4.40 3.50
C ALA A 86 -18.50 4.76 2.18
N MET A 87 -19.73 5.29 2.22
CA MET A 87 -20.52 5.73 1.07
C MET A 87 -20.95 7.20 1.16
N SER A 88 -20.34 7.97 2.07
CA SER A 88 -20.79 9.33 2.38
C SER A 88 -20.15 10.38 1.50
N GLU A 89 -20.85 11.53 1.36
CA GLU A 89 -20.26 12.73 0.76
C GLU A 89 -19.10 13.30 1.60
N VAL A 90 -19.08 13.01 2.90
CA VAL A 90 -17.97 13.40 3.78
C VAL A 90 -16.69 12.71 3.32
N LEU A 91 -16.72 11.39 3.07
CA LEU A 91 -15.56 10.66 2.55
C LEU A 91 -15.13 11.20 1.19
N ARG A 92 -16.08 11.42 0.26
CA ARG A 92 -15.79 12.02 -1.05
C ARG A 92 -15.06 13.35 -0.89
N ASN A 93 -15.58 14.24 -0.07
CA ASN A 93 -15.02 15.58 0.12
C ASN A 93 -13.64 15.53 0.80
N LYS A 94 -13.41 14.60 1.73
CA LYS A 94 -12.08 14.34 2.31
C LYS A 94 -11.08 13.93 1.22
N VAL A 95 -11.46 12.98 0.36
CA VAL A 95 -10.61 12.51 -0.75
C VAL A 95 -10.26 13.67 -1.70
N TYR A 96 -11.24 14.45 -2.10
CA TYR A 96 -11.04 15.61 -2.98
C TYR A 96 -10.13 16.66 -2.33
N SER A 97 -10.40 17.03 -1.08
CA SER A 97 -9.58 18.01 -0.34
C SER A 97 -8.11 17.61 -0.28
N VAL A 98 -7.80 16.33 -0.06
CA VAL A 98 -6.41 15.86 -0.02
C VAL A 98 -5.76 15.92 -1.39
N ILE A 99 -6.47 15.48 -2.45
CA ILE A 99 -5.91 15.51 -3.81
C ILE A 99 -5.71 16.94 -4.30
N ASP A 100 -6.69 17.82 -4.08
CA ASP A 100 -6.58 19.23 -4.47
C ASP A 100 -5.48 19.94 -3.70
N PHE A 101 -5.37 19.71 -2.39
CA PHE A 101 -4.28 20.25 -1.58
C PHE A 101 -2.90 19.82 -2.10
N LEU A 102 -2.74 18.52 -2.44
CA LEU A 102 -1.48 18.03 -3.02
C LEU A 102 -1.22 18.64 -4.39
N LYS A 103 -2.25 18.84 -5.21
CA LYS A 103 -2.15 19.51 -6.51
C LYS A 103 -1.72 20.95 -6.37
N ASP A 104 -2.32 21.71 -5.46
CA ASP A 104 -2.00 23.12 -5.20
C ASP A 104 -0.57 23.30 -4.65
N ASN A 105 -0.03 22.26 -4.00
CA ASN A 105 1.35 22.21 -3.54
C ASN A 105 2.32 21.55 -4.55
N GLU A 106 1.95 21.40 -5.82
CA GLU A 106 2.80 20.87 -6.91
C GLU A 106 3.19 19.38 -6.77
N VAL A 107 2.53 18.65 -5.88
CA VAL A 107 2.76 17.21 -5.63
C VAL A 107 1.51 16.38 -5.89
N LYS A 108 0.72 16.76 -6.92
CA LYS A 108 -0.42 15.97 -7.36
C LYS A 108 -0.03 14.50 -7.52
N PRO A 109 -0.80 13.56 -6.95
CA PRO A 109 -0.52 12.14 -7.12
C PRO A 109 -0.72 11.70 -8.57
N ASP A 110 0.16 10.84 -9.04
CA ASP A 110 0.06 10.18 -10.34
C ASP A 110 -0.78 8.91 -10.24
N VAL A 111 -0.80 8.31 -9.05
CA VAL A 111 -1.52 7.07 -8.72
C VAL A 111 -2.27 7.24 -7.41
N VAL A 112 -3.48 6.72 -7.33
CA VAL A 112 -4.22 6.52 -6.08
C VAL A 112 -4.45 5.02 -5.88
N THR A 113 -3.95 4.49 -4.75
CA THR A 113 -4.21 3.10 -4.36
C THR A 113 -5.32 3.06 -3.32
N THR A 114 -6.38 2.32 -3.61
CA THR A 114 -7.50 2.15 -2.67
C THR A 114 -8.00 0.72 -2.58
N SER A 115 -8.60 0.36 -1.44
CA SER A 115 -9.38 -0.86 -1.24
C SER A 115 -10.89 -0.61 -1.35
N SER A 116 -11.31 0.67 -1.47
CA SER A 116 -12.71 1.07 -1.56
C SER A 116 -13.13 1.32 -3.01
N PRO A 117 -14.10 0.56 -3.54
CA PRO A 117 -14.70 0.87 -4.85
C PRO A 117 -15.37 2.25 -4.89
N ALA A 118 -15.91 2.74 -3.76
CA ALA A 118 -16.51 4.07 -3.68
C ALA A 118 -15.47 5.17 -3.87
N ILE A 119 -14.28 5.06 -3.24
CA ILE A 119 -13.19 6.00 -3.46
C ILE A 119 -12.69 5.93 -4.90
N ALA A 120 -12.53 4.71 -5.45
CA ALA A 120 -12.14 4.56 -6.85
C ALA A 120 -13.13 5.25 -7.81
N PHE A 121 -14.44 5.10 -7.55
CA PHE A 121 -15.49 5.75 -8.32
C PHE A 121 -15.36 7.28 -8.29
N VAL A 122 -15.29 7.89 -7.11
CA VAL A 122 -15.25 9.37 -7.01
C VAL A 122 -13.95 9.95 -7.54
N VAL A 123 -12.82 9.27 -7.38
CA VAL A 123 -11.54 9.72 -7.95
C VAL A 123 -11.57 9.63 -9.47
N LYS A 124 -12.13 8.56 -10.03
CA LYS A 124 -12.23 8.38 -11.48
C LYS A 124 -13.12 9.45 -12.14
N GLU A 125 -14.20 9.85 -11.48
CA GLU A 125 -15.07 10.91 -11.96
C GLU A 125 -14.40 12.28 -11.97
N GLN A 126 -13.71 12.64 -10.90
CA GLN A 126 -13.16 13.99 -10.69
C GLN A 126 -11.76 14.17 -11.27
N TYR A 127 -10.94 13.09 -11.27
CA TYR A 127 -9.52 13.10 -11.66
C TYR A 127 -9.22 11.94 -12.63
N PRO A 128 -9.81 11.92 -13.84
CA PRO A 128 -9.69 10.79 -14.77
C PRO A 128 -8.26 10.52 -15.24
N GLU A 129 -7.34 11.46 -15.04
CA GLU A 129 -5.92 11.33 -15.37
C GLU A 129 -5.10 10.63 -14.29
N ILE A 130 -5.64 10.42 -13.08
CA ILE A 130 -4.96 9.69 -12.02
C ILE A 130 -5.14 8.19 -12.22
N GLU A 131 -4.05 7.42 -12.26
CA GLU A 131 -4.08 5.96 -12.30
C GLU A 131 -4.72 5.41 -11.02
N LEU A 132 -5.76 4.61 -11.14
CA LEU A 132 -6.39 3.93 -10.00
C LEU A 132 -5.84 2.52 -9.85
N LYS A 133 -5.24 2.25 -8.67
CA LYS A 133 -4.64 0.97 -8.33
C LYS A 133 -5.46 0.24 -7.25
N ALA A 134 -5.92 -0.96 -7.55
CA ALA A 134 -6.55 -1.82 -6.57
C ALA A 134 -5.52 -2.27 -5.52
N SER A 135 -5.83 -2.04 -4.24
CA SER A 135 -4.95 -2.42 -3.14
C SER A 135 -4.82 -3.94 -3.00
N VAL A 136 -3.67 -4.42 -2.53
CA VAL A 136 -3.48 -5.82 -2.09
C VAL A 136 -4.51 -6.24 -1.04
N ASN A 137 -5.04 -5.30 -0.29
CA ASN A 137 -6.06 -5.52 0.73
C ASN A 137 -7.42 -5.95 0.14
N MET A 138 -7.66 -5.72 -1.15
CA MET A 138 -8.83 -6.26 -1.86
C MET A 138 -8.73 -7.77 -2.11
N LYS A 139 -7.58 -8.39 -1.90
CA LYS A 139 -7.31 -9.82 -2.06
C LYS A 139 -7.71 -10.38 -3.43
N ILE A 140 -7.50 -9.60 -4.48
CA ILE A 140 -7.81 -10.03 -5.86
C ILE A 140 -6.79 -11.08 -6.28
N SER A 141 -7.25 -12.31 -6.53
CA SER A 141 -6.40 -13.48 -6.82
C SER A 141 -6.81 -14.23 -8.09
N THR A 142 -7.81 -13.75 -8.81
CA THR A 142 -8.34 -14.40 -10.01
C THR A 142 -8.67 -13.38 -11.10
N VAL A 143 -8.65 -13.81 -12.36
CA VAL A 143 -9.13 -12.99 -13.50
C VAL A 143 -10.56 -12.51 -13.27
N LYS A 144 -11.44 -13.38 -12.78
CA LYS A 144 -12.83 -13.01 -12.48
C LYS A 144 -12.91 -11.89 -11.42
N GLY A 145 -12.06 -11.96 -10.39
CA GLY A 145 -11.96 -10.91 -9.38
C GLY A 145 -11.53 -9.57 -9.98
N MET A 146 -10.59 -9.55 -10.93
CA MET A 146 -10.21 -8.33 -11.65
C MET A 146 -11.35 -7.81 -12.53
N GLN A 147 -12.06 -8.70 -13.25
CA GLN A 147 -13.17 -8.33 -14.11
C GLN A 147 -14.30 -7.60 -13.37
N TYR A 148 -14.61 -7.98 -12.14
CA TYR A 148 -15.68 -7.33 -11.35
C TYR A 148 -15.44 -5.83 -11.15
N VAL A 149 -14.17 -5.40 -11.07
CA VAL A 149 -13.79 -4.02 -10.74
C VAL A 149 -12.95 -3.36 -11.84
N SER A 150 -12.78 -3.99 -12.99
CA SER A 150 -11.94 -3.50 -14.10
C SER A 150 -12.38 -2.15 -14.65
N HIS A 151 -13.67 -1.81 -14.53
CA HIS A 151 -14.21 -0.51 -14.91
C HIS A 151 -13.77 0.64 -13.99
N LEU A 152 -13.33 0.33 -12.75
CA LEU A 152 -12.86 1.30 -11.76
C LEU A 152 -11.33 1.40 -11.72
N PHE A 153 -10.61 0.30 -11.92
CA PHE A 153 -9.16 0.24 -11.68
C PHE A 153 -8.37 0.05 -12.97
N ASP A 154 -7.23 0.73 -13.05
CA ASP A 154 -6.27 0.68 -14.14
C ASP A 154 -5.13 -0.29 -13.86
N SER A 155 -4.87 -0.57 -12.58
CA SER A 155 -3.84 -1.52 -12.14
C SER A 155 -4.27 -2.27 -10.88
N PHE A 156 -3.65 -3.44 -10.64
CA PHE A 156 -4.02 -4.36 -9.57
C PHE A 156 -2.79 -4.78 -8.77
N CYS A 157 -2.76 -4.47 -7.46
CA CYS A 157 -1.86 -5.16 -6.56
C CYS A 157 -2.53 -6.47 -6.15
N VAL A 158 -2.11 -7.58 -6.76
CA VAL A 158 -2.74 -8.89 -6.56
C VAL A 158 -2.52 -9.43 -5.16
N ALA A 159 -3.39 -10.35 -4.74
CA ALA A 159 -3.28 -10.99 -3.43
C ALA A 159 -1.91 -11.65 -3.24
N LYS A 160 -1.29 -11.42 -2.09
CA LYS A 160 0.04 -11.96 -1.76
C LYS A 160 0.10 -13.50 -1.81
N GLU A 161 -1.03 -14.15 -1.64
CA GLU A 161 -1.20 -15.61 -1.75
C GLU A 161 -0.86 -16.14 -3.16
N CYS A 162 -0.92 -15.25 -4.18
CA CYS A 162 -0.53 -15.59 -5.56
C CYS A 162 0.98 -15.63 -5.76
N ASN A 163 1.77 -15.03 -4.87
CA ASN A 163 3.20 -14.77 -5.09
C ASN A 163 4.04 -16.00 -5.50
N ARG A 164 3.68 -17.20 -5.02
CA ARG A 164 4.39 -18.44 -5.34
C ARG A 164 3.64 -19.34 -6.31
N ASP A 165 2.52 -18.87 -6.84
CA ASP A 165 1.72 -19.57 -7.85
C ASP A 165 2.00 -18.94 -9.21
N VAL A 166 3.11 -19.40 -9.82
CA VAL A 166 3.63 -18.85 -11.08
C VAL A 166 2.61 -18.92 -12.21
N GLU A 167 1.88 -20.02 -12.33
CA GLU A 167 0.89 -20.20 -13.41
C GLU A 167 -0.31 -19.26 -13.21
N ARG A 168 -0.70 -19.02 -11.98
CA ARG A 168 -1.73 -18.03 -11.67
C ARG A 168 -1.25 -16.61 -12.01
N LEU A 169 -0.03 -16.24 -11.62
CA LEU A 169 0.53 -14.91 -11.96
C LEU A 169 0.58 -14.70 -13.47
N LYS A 170 1.03 -15.69 -14.25
CA LYS A 170 1.02 -15.63 -15.71
C LYS A 170 -0.38 -15.44 -16.27
N THR A 171 -1.38 -16.16 -15.74
CA THR A 171 -2.78 -16.03 -16.15
C THR A 171 -3.34 -14.65 -15.86
N LEU A 172 -3.05 -14.09 -14.66
CA LEU A 172 -3.46 -12.74 -14.28
C LEU A 172 -2.79 -11.70 -15.18
N LYS A 173 -1.48 -11.87 -15.45
CA LYS A 173 -0.70 -10.96 -16.29
C LYS A 173 -1.20 -10.96 -17.74
N ALA A 174 -1.45 -12.12 -18.33
CA ALA A 174 -1.99 -12.22 -19.69
C ALA A 174 -3.32 -11.47 -19.83
N TRP A 175 -4.26 -11.68 -18.91
CA TRP A 175 -5.51 -10.95 -18.92
C TRP A 175 -5.30 -9.44 -18.75
N ALA A 176 -4.41 -9.03 -17.87
CA ALA A 176 -4.12 -7.61 -17.65
C ALA A 176 -3.58 -6.94 -18.92
N GLU A 177 -2.67 -7.59 -19.63
CA GLU A 177 -2.12 -7.09 -20.90
C GLU A 177 -3.19 -6.95 -21.97
N GLU A 178 -4.05 -7.97 -22.15
CA GLU A 178 -5.16 -7.94 -23.10
C GLU A 178 -6.16 -6.79 -22.82
N ASN A 179 -6.26 -6.35 -21.57
CA ASN A 179 -7.19 -5.31 -21.14
C ASN A 179 -6.51 -3.97 -20.80
N ASN A 180 -5.26 -3.76 -21.21
CA ASN A 180 -4.45 -2.55 -20.91
C ASN A 180 -4.38 -2.23 -19.42
N LYS A 181 -4.23 -3.26 -18.58
CA LYS A 181 -4.09 -3.17 -17.13
C LYS A 181 -2.69 -3.58 -16.68
N LYS A 182 -2.30 -3.21 -15.48
CA LYS A 182 -1.00 -3.54 -14.89
C LYS A 182 -1.15 -4.41 -13.64
N ILE A 183 -0.12 -5.21 -13.38
CA ILE A 183 -0.04 -6.08 -12.20
C ILE A 183 1.11 -5.64 -11.30
N THR A 184 0.82 -5.46 -10.02
CA THR A 184 1.80 -5.23 -8.96
C THR A 184 1.79 -6.40 -8.00
N MET A 185 2.96 -6.87 -7.58
CA MET A 185 3.14 -7.94 -6.58
C MET A 185 3.76 -7.37 -5.31
N LEU A 186 3.16 -7.65 -4.14
CA LEU A 186 3.76 -7.33 -2.84
C LEU A 186 4.74 -8.43 -2.42
N ALA A 187 6.05 -8.19 -2.54
CA ALA A 187 7.06 -9.25 -2.44
C ALA A 187 7.46 -9.64 -1.01
N ASN A 188 7.54 -8.68 -0.08
CA ASN A 188 8.15 -8.90 1.23
C ASN A 188 7.16 -8.85 2.41
N SER A 189 5.90 -9.25 2.19
CA SER A 189 4.91 -9.31 3.27
C SER A 189 5.27 -10.40 4.30
N GLY A 190 5.41 -10.00 5.57
CA GLY A 190 5.62 -10.92 6.69
C GLY A 190 4.36 -11.59 7.23
N CYS A 191 3.19 -11.32 6.64
CA CYS A 191 1.93 -11.95 7.08
C CYS A 191 1.92 -13.44 6.76
N MET A 192 1.41 -14.26 7.69
CA MET A 192 1.23 -15.70 7.46
C MET A 192 0.26 -15.93 6.30
N ARG A 193 0.56 -16.96 5.51
CA ARG A 193 -0.29 -17.37 4.39
C ARG A 193 -1.66 -17.80 4.89
N ASP A 194 -2.71 -17.38 4.19
CA ASP A 194 -4.11 -17.73 4.50
C ASP A 194 -4.51 -17.48 5.96
N CYS A 195 -3.99 -16.42 6.58
CA CYS A 195 -4.26 -16.06 7.96
C CYS A 195 -5.74 -15.74 8.17
N SER A 196 -6.46 -16.57 8.93
CA SER A 196 -7.88 -16.39 9.27
C SER A 196 -8.15 -15.12 10.08
N GLY A 197 -7.15 -14.59 10.78
CA GLY A 197 -7.24 -13.33 11.52
C GLY A 197 -6.98 -12.08 10.68
N GLN A 198 -6.67 -12.21 9.39
CA GLN A 198 -6.22 -11.07 8.59
C GLN A 198 -7.29 -10.00 8.42
N ILE A 199 -8.54 -10.35 8.15
CA ILE A 199 -9.63 -9.38 7.97
C ILE A 199 -9.84 -8.57 9.26
N PHE A 200 -9.85 -9.24 10.41
CA PHE A 200 -9.96 -8.58 11.70
C PHE A 200 -8.78 -7.64 11.95
N HIS A 201 -7.55 -8.10 11.69
CA HIS A 201 -6.33 -7.32 11.88
C HIS A 201 -6.31 -6.09 10.94
N ASP A 202 -6.63 -6.28 9.67
CA ASP A 202 -6.65 -5.18 8.69
C ASP A 202 -7.70 -4.11 9.05
N ASN A 203 -8.87 -4.52 9.56
CA ASN A 203 -9.89 -3.59 10.05
C ASN A 203 -9.44 -2.86 11.32
N MET A 204 -8.76 -3.56 12.25
CA MET A 204 -8.18 -2.91 13.41
C MET A 204 -7.18 -1.82 13.04
N VAL A 205 -6.31 -2.08 12.06
CA VAL A 205 -5.35 -1.07 11.57
C VAL A 205 -6.08 0.14 10.99
N ALA A 206 -7.20 -0.06 10.30
CA ALA A 206 -8.01 1.03 9.76
C ALA A 206 -8.62 1.95 10.84
N HIS A 207 -8.83 1.43 12.06
CA HIS A 207 -9.44 2.13 13.20
C HIS A 207 -8.49 2.25 14.41
N GLU A 208 -7.19 2.12 14.21
CA GLU A 208 -6.20 2.04 15.29
C GLU A 208 -6.27 3.24 16.23
N GLN A 209 -6.48 4.44 15.70
CA GLN A 209 -6.62 5.67 16.48
C GLN A 209 -7.83 5.63 17.43
N ASP A 210 -8.98 5.22 16.93
CA ASP A 210 -10.21 5.19 17.74
C ASP A 210 -10.17 4.06 18.75
N ILE A 211 -9.61 2.92 18.38
CA ILE A 211 -9.37 1.79 19.27
C ILE A 211 -8.44 2.19 20.42
N SER A 212 -7.38 2.96 20.14
CA SER A 212 -6.42 3.40 21.16
C SER A 212 -7.04 4.29 22.26
N LYS A 213 -8.12 5.00 21.94
CA LYS A 213 -8.87 5.87 22.88
C LYS A 213 -9.81 5.09 23.79
N GLN A 214 -10.05 3.80 23.51
CA GLN A 214 -11.01 2.98 24.23
C GLN A 214 -10.37 2.17 25.36
N LYS A 215 -11.16 1.79 26.36
CA LYS A 215 -10.78 0.79 27.34
C LYS A 215 -10.92 -0.61 26.72
N ASN A 216 -9.84 -1.10 26.15
CA ASN A 216 -9.85 -2.34 25.40
C ASN A 216 -9.83 -3.59 26.31
N ILE A 217 -10.39 -4.69 25.80
CA ILE A 217 -10.25 -6.02 26.41
C ILE A 217 -8.80 -6.49 26.30
N LYS A 218 -8.38 -7.37 27.22
CA LYS A 218 -7.02 -7.94 27.24
C LYS A 218 -6.86 -9.06 26.19
N PHE A 219 -7.12 -8.76 24.94
CA PHE A 219 -6.99 -9.69 23.83
C PHE A 219 -5.83 -9.29 22.93
N VAL A 220 -4.93 -10.24 22.64
CA VAL A 220 -3.81 -10.01 21.71
C VAL A 220 -4.30 -10.33 20.29
N PRO A 221 -4.43 -9.33 19.40
CA PRO A 221 -5.09 -9.50 18.12
C PRO A 221 -4.23 -10.19 17.04
N TYR A 222 -3.00 -10.53 17.36
CA TYR A 222 -2.04 -11.10 16.41
C TYR A 222 -2.11 -12.63 16.43
N MET A 223 -3.03 -13.21 15.66
CA MET A 223 -3.22 -14.68 15.59
C MET A 223 -1.93 -15.43 15.22
N CYS A 224 -1.10 -14.83 14.35
CA CYS A 224 0.18 -15.39 13.95
C CYS A 224 1.16 -15.52 15.13
N TRP A 225 1.18 -14.57 16.05
CA TRP A 225 2.05 -14.65 17.24
C TRP A 225 1.64 -15.82 18.11
N LYS A 226 0.34 -15.96 18.40
CA LYS A 226 -0.17 -17.07 19.19
C LYS A 226 0.12 -18.42 18.53
N TYR A 227 -0.05 -18.51 17.21
CA TYR A 227 0.26 -19.72 16.45
C TYR A 227 1.75 -20.08 16.51
N LEU A 228 2.63 -19.09 16.44
CA LEU A 228 4.09 -19.27 16.47
C LEU A 228 4.68 -19.46 17.88
N GLU A 229 3.90 -19.38 18.97
CA GLU A 229 4.36 -19.78 20.31
C GLU A 229 4.77 -21.27 20.34
N ASP A 230 4.12 -22.11 19.55
CA ASP A 230 4.50 -23.51 19.38
C ASP A 230 5.58 -23.63 18.30
N LYS A 231 6.80 -24.00 18.68
CA LYS A 231 7.97 -24.11 17.78
C LYS A 231 7.76 -25.04 16.60
N LYS A 232 6.89 -26.07 16.72
CA LYS A 232 6.56 -26.95 15.58
C LYS A 232 5.95 -26.20 14.39
N ASN A 233 5.36 -25.02 14.65
CA ASN A 233 4.73 -24.19 13.64
C ASN A 233 5.72 -23.23 12.91
N PHE A 234 7.00 -23.19 13.32
CA PHE A 234 7.99 -22.27 12.70
C PHE A 234 8.21 -22.54 11.21
N VAL A 235 8.02 -23.76 10.77
CA VAL A 235 8.09 -24.10 9.33
C VAL A 235 7.11 -23.28 8.50
N SER A 236 6.00 -22.85 9.06
CA SER A 236 5.00 -22.03 8.38
C SER A 236 5.55 -20.66 7.95
N VAL A 237 6.60 -20.16 8.61
CA VAL A 237 7.29 -18.93 8.20
C VAL A 237 7.95 -19.10 6.83
N LEU A 238 8.50 -20.29 6.55
CA LEU A 238 9.10 -20.62 5.24
C LEU A 238 8.05 -20.87 4.16
N GLN A 239 6.83 -21.23 4.54
CA GLN A 239 5.70 -21.45 3.65
C GLN A 239 4.93 -20.16 3.32
N ASN A 240 5.41 -19.04 3.81
CA ASN A 240 4.79 -17.74 3.66
C ASN A 240 4.84 -17.20 2.23
N THR A 241 4.28 -16.02 2.02
CA THR A 241 4.08 -15.42 0.69
C THR A 241 5.22 -14.51 0.24
N TRP A 242 6.19 -14.24 1.10
CA TRP A 242 7.33 -13.41 0.76
C TRP A 242 8.26 -14.07 -0.26
N ILE A 243 8.87 -13.25 -1.11
CA ILE A 243 9.83 -13.65 -2.13
C ILE A 243 11.23 -13.22 -1.66
N ARG A 244 12.20 -14.09 -1.81
CA ARG A 244 13.59 -13.74 -1.51
C ARG A 244 14.10 -12.73 -2.54
N PRO A 245 14.97 -11.78 -2.16
CA PRO A 245 15.58 -10.85 -3.11
C PRO A 245 16.24 -11.55 -4.30
N GLU A 246 16.91 -12.67 -4.06
CA GLU A 246 17.63 -13.43 -5.08
C GLU A 246 16.70 -14.12 -6.11
N ASP A 247 15.41 -14.26 -5.78
CA ASP A 247 14.44 -14.90 -6.68
C ASP A 247 13.61 -13.87 -7.47
N ILE A 248 13.79 -12.57 -7.24
CA ILE A 248 12.91 -11.54 -7.80
C ILE A 248 12.96 -11.48 -9.33
N ASP A 249 14.12 -11.71 -9.93
CA ASP A 249 14.30 -11.68 -11.37
C ASP A 249 13.48 -12.77 -12.09
N ARG A 250 13.09 -13.84 -11.39
CA ARG A 250 12.22 -14.90 -11.95
C ARG A 250 10.80 -14.42 -12.23
N TYR A 251 10.41 -13.27 -11.67
CA TYR A 251 9.08 -12.67 -11.86
C TYR A 251 9.03 -11.68 -13.03
N GLU A 252 10.17 -11.47 -13.71
CA GLU A 252 10.21 -10.63 -14.91
C GLU A 252 9.25 -11.18 -15.98
N GLY A 253 8.40 -10.30 -16.52
CA GLY A 253 7.32 -10.69 -17.44
C GLY A 253 6.04 -11.24 -16.78
N MET A 254 6.04 -11.50 -15.47
CA MET A 254 4.84 -11.95 -14.74
C MET A 254 4.15 -10.83 -13.98
N VAL A 255 4.88 -9.76 -13.67
CA VAL A 255 4.36 -8.55 -13.02
C VAL A 255 5.03 -7.32 -13.63
N ASP A 256 4.38 -6.16 -13.53
CA ASP A 256 4.92 -4.89 -14.01
C ASP A 256 5.76 -4.21 -12.93
N THR A 257 5.33 -4.31 -11.67
CA THR A 257 5.97 -3.63 -10.54
C THR A 257 6.01 -4.55 -9.32
N VAL A 258 7.12 -4.50 -8.60
CA VAL A 258 7.28 -5.18 -7.31
C VAL A 258 7.14 -4.16 -6.18
N LYS A 259 6.14 -4.35 -5.34
CA LYS A 259 5.92 -3.52 -4.16
C LYS A 259 6.67 -4.09 -2.95
N LEU A 260 7.41 -3.22 -2.27
CA LEU A 260 8.04 -3.53 -1.01
C LEU A 260 7.18 -2.96 0.14
N ALA A 261 6.75 -3.84 1.06
CA ALA A 261 6.09 -3.42 2.29
C ALA A 261 7.15 -2.79 3.21
N THR A 262 7.22 -1.49 3.20
CA THR A 262 8.02 -0.75 4.16
C THR A 262 7.18 -0.46 5.39
N ARG A 263 7.71 -0.75 6.57
CA ARG A 263 7.10 -0.38 7.85
C ARG A 263 7.76 0.90 8.35
N ALA A 264 7.13 1.60 9.28
CA ALA A 264 7.76 2.71 9.97
C ALA A 264 8.92 2.15 10.82
N HIS A 265 10.13 2.31 10.35
CA HIS A 265 11.35 1.89 11.05
C HIS A 265 12.17 3.14 11.41
N GLN A 266 12.77 3.12 12.60
CA GLN A 266 13.67 4.18 13.03
C GLN A 266 14.99 4.21 12.24
N LEU A 267 15.31 3.12 11.53
CA LEU A 267 16.53 2.96 10.76
C LEU A 267 16.21 2.82 9.26
N PRO A 268 16.68 3.72 8.41
CA PRO A 268 16.47 3.70 6.97
C PRO A 268 17.11 2.51 6.27
N GLY A 269 18.17 1.97 6.82
CA GLY A 269 18.81 0.75 6.31
C GLY A 269 17.85 -0.44 6.14
N MET A 270 16.72 -0.45 6.88
CA MET A 270 15.68 -1.47 6.72
C MET A 270 14.91 -1.34 5.38
N VAL A 271 14.92 -0.16 4.75
CA VAL A 271 14.33 0.02 3.40
C VAL A 271 15.32 -0.43 2.32
N ILE A 272 16.61 -0.21 2.56
CA ILE A 272 17.69 -0.58 1.65
C ILE A 272 17.94 -2.09 1.69
N GLY A 273 17.74 -2.71 2.85
CA GLY A 273 17.90 -4.15 3.05
C GLY A 273 16.66 -5.00 2.74
N ALA A 274 15.56 -4.38 2.31
CA ALA A 274 14.37 -5.09 1.87
C ALA A 274 14.47 -5.45 0.40
#